data_b25e59b07a291e196cdf3a6c58c7e083
#
_entry.id   b25e59b07a291e196cdf3a6c58c7e083
#
_cell.length_a   1.000
_cell.length_b   1.000
_cell.length_c   1.000
_cell.angle_alpha   90.00
_cell.angle_beta   90.00
_cell.angle_gamma   90.00
#
_symmetry.space_group_name_H-M   'P 1'
#
loop_
_entity.id
_entity.type
_entity.pdbx_description
1 polymer ?
#
loop_
_entity_poly.entity_id
_entity_poly.type
_entity_poly.pdbx_seq_one_letter_code
_entity_poly.pdbx_strand_id
1 'polypeptide(L)'
;HWREGNKAGLGAGGADLLLLTEEPNLKRYRGTTGLYHFAIVFPNRRELARAVARLFVLKDRNHPTDHIMTKTTYLDDPEGNGIELYCESPEDGTFIIENDDFVTRRADGSWSDGREPLDVEALFSHLKEDDRLDDLLPAETRVGHVHLHVRNVQEAVDFYHGIIGFDVMGLSSTFQAAFLSAGGYHHPLGLNA
;
A
#
# COMPACT_ATOMS: atom_id res chain seq x y z
N HIS A 1 -12.78 9.57 14.32
CA HIS A 1 -11.58 9.27 15.15
C HIS A 1 -11.77 9.76 16.59
N TRP A 2 -10.97 9.23 17.51
CA TRP A 2 -11.01 9.55 18.94
C TRP A 2 -9.58 9.64 19.50
N ARG A 3 -9.45 10.32 20.64
CA ARG A 3 -8.21 10.36 21.43
C ARG A 3 -8.57 10.18 22.91
N GLU A 4 -7.85 9.27 23.58
CA GLU A 4 -8.00 9.01 25.02
C GLU A 4 -6.62 8.72 25.64
N GLY A 5 -6.19 9.60 26.56
CA GLY A 5 -4.88 9.52 27.17
C GLY A 5 -3.76 9.58 26.10
N ASN A 6 -2.90 8.56 26.11
CA ASN A 6 -1.81 8.40 25.15
C ASN A 6 -2.18 7.59 23.88
N LYS A 7 -3.47 7.37 23.63
CA LYS A 7 -3.95 6.60 22.48
C LYS A 7 -4.84 7.43 21.56
N ALA A 8 -4.82 7.10 20.27
CA ALA A 8 -5.72 7.66 19.29
C ALA A 8 -6.14 6.58 18.28
N GLY A 9 -7.43 6.58 17.92
CA GLY A 9 -7.98 5.79 16.82
C GLY A 9 -8.24 6.67 15.61
N LEU A 10 -7.78 6.26 14.45
CA LEU A 10 -7.99 6.92 13.16
C LEU A 10 -8.78 5.99 12.26
N GLY A 11 -9.80 6.54 11.61
CA GLY A 11 -10.69 5.77 10.74
C GLY A 11 -11.36 6.62 9.68
N ALA A 12 -12.18 5.99 8.86
CA ALA A 12 -12.92 6.59 7.74
C ALA A 12 -14.44 6.60 7.97
N GLY A 13 -14.88 6.86 9.21
CA GLY A 13 -16.31 6.92 9.56
C GLY A 13 -16.91 5.60 10.05
N GLY A 14 -16.16 4.51 10.08
CA GLY A 14 -16.51 3.19 10.62
C GLY A 14 -15.59 2.78 11.76
N ALA A 15 -15.14 1.53 11.74
CA ALA A 15 -14.14 1.03 12.68
C ALA A 15 -12.80 1.76 12.50
N ASP A 16 -11.99 1.76 13.57
CA ASP A 16 -10.63 2.29 13.47
C ASP A 16 -9.79 1.50 12.47
N LEU A 17 -9.10 2.22 11.58
CA LEU A 17 -8.14 1.65 10.64
C LEU A 17 -6.75 1.56 11.28
N LEU A 18 -6.40 2.56 12.09
CA LEU A 18 -5.12 2.67 12.77
C LEU A 18 -5.34 3.03 14.23
N LEU A 19 -4.62 2.33 15.10
CA LEU A 19 -4.50 2.65 16.52
C LEU A 19 -3.09 3.14 16.79
N LEU A 20 -2.96 4.37 17.27
CA LEU A 20 -1.70 4.99 17.63
C LEU A 20 -1.57 5.01 19.16
N THR A 21 -0.40 4.67 19.66
CA THR A 21 -0.06 4.79 21.10
C THR A 21 1.19 5.62 21.24
N GLU A 22 1.11 6.70 22.01
CA GLU A 22 2.26 7.56 22.30
C GLU A 22 3.14 6.90 23.37
N GLU A 23 4.42 6.70 23.01
CA GLU A 23 5.45 6.12 23.90
C GLU A 23 6.72 6.98 23.85
N PRO A 24 6.80 8.06 24.66
CA PRO A 24 7.82 9.10 24.50
C PRO A 24 9.27 8.62 24.64
N ASN A 25 9.49 7.48 25.26
CA ASN A 25 10.83 6.93 25.51
C ASN A 25 11.26 5.85 24.52
N LEU A 26 10.42 5.50 23.54
CA LEU A 26 10.80 4.52 22.53
C LEU A 26 11.90 5.06 21.62
N LYS A 27 12.90 4.21 21.40
CA LYS A 27 13.95 4.50 20.41
C LYS A 27 13.56 3.90 19.07
N ARG A 28 13.65 4.72 18.04
CA ARG A 28 13.50 4.24 16.68
C ARG A 28 14.77 3.51 16.24
N TYR A 29 14.61 2.30 15.75
CA TYR A 29 15.66 1.53 15.10
C TYR A 29 15.46 1.56 13.60
N ARG A 30 16.57 1.68 12.84
CA ARG A 30 16.58 1.62 11.38
C ARG A 30 17.34 0.37 10.93
N GLY A 31 16.98 -0.18 9.76
CA GLY A 31 17.63 -1.36 9.21
C GLY A 31 17.37 -2.62 10.03
N THR A 32 16.20 -2.71 10.66
CA THR A 32 15.74 -3.88 11.40
C THR A 32 14.56 -4.53 10.67
N THR A 33 14.30 -5.79 10.99
CA THR A 33 13.05 -6.45 10.60
C THR A 33 11.85 -5.77 11.27
N GLY A 34 10.67 -5.90 10.67
CA GLY A 34 9.43 -5.33 11.17
C GLY A 34 8.61 -4.67 10.07
N LEU A 35 7.83 -3.66 10.40
CA LEU A 35 7.01 -2.94 9.43
C LEU A 35 7.89 -2.25 8.37
N TYR A 36 7.61 -2.55 7.09
CA TYR A 36 8.13 -1.77 5.97
C TYR A 36 7.14 -0.67 5.59
N HIS A 37 5.92 -1.04 5.27
CA HIS A 37 4.80 -0.12 5.13
C HIS A 37 3.46 -0.81 5.40
N PHE A 38 2.45 -0.02 5.67
CA PHE A 38 1.06 -0.42 5.57
C PHE A 38 0.37 0.37 4.46
N ALA A 39 -0.62 -0.23 3.84
CA ALA A 39 -1.29 0.36 2.71
C ALA A 39 -2.76 0.67 3.01
N ILE A 40 -3.18 1.88 2.62
CA ILE A 40 -4.56 2.35 2.68
C ILE A 40 -5.14 2.31 1.27
N VAL A 41 -6.18 1.52 1.07
CA VAL A 41 -6.87 1.43 -0.21
C VAL A 41 -8.09 2.34 -0.26
N PHE A 42 -8.13 3.18 -1.28
CA PHE A 42 -9.25 4.03 -1.62
C PHE A 42 -10.22 3.30 -2.55
N PRO A 43 -11.53 3.63 -2.50
CA PRO A 43 -12.54 2.93 -3.29
C PRO A 43 -12.41 3.15 -4.80
N ASN A 44 -11.76 4.22 -5.23
CA ASN A 44 -11.61 4.58 -6.64
C ASN A 44 -10.52 5.63 -6.87
N ARG A 45 -10.23 5.91 -8.16
CA ARG A 45 -9.20 6.90 -8.59
C ARG A 45 -9.50 8.33 -8.15
N ARG A 46 -10.78 8.73 -8.06
CA ARG A 46 -11.15 10.08 -7.61
C ARG A 46 -10.73 10.32 -6.16
N GLU A 47 -10.96 9.35 -5.29
CA GLU A 47 -10.59 9.46 -3.89
C GLU A 47 -9.08 9.42 -3.67
N LEU A 48 -8.36 8.59 -4.45
CA LEU A 48 -6.90 8.65 -4.49
C LEU A 48 -6.41 10.02 -5.02
N ALA A 49 -7.03 10.55 -6.08
CA ALA A 49 -6.68 11.87 -6.63
C ALA A 49 -6.84 12.97 -5.59
N ARG A 50 -7.91 12.96 -4.79
CA ARG A 50 -8.10 13.91 -3.69
C ARG A 50 -6.98 13.82 -2.66
N ALA A 51 -6.60 12.61 -2.26
CA ALA A 51 -5.52 12.38 -1.30
C ALA A 51 -4.16 12.86 -1.85
N VAL A 52 -3.82 12.49 -3.09
CA VAL A 52 -2.57 12.91 -3.74
C VAL A 52 -2.53 14.42 -3.93
N ALA A 53 -3.62 15.03 -4.43
CA ALA A 53 -3.70 16.49 -4.60
C ALA A 53 -3.51 17.23 -3.26
N ARG A 54 -4.08 16.70 -2.17
CA ARG A 54 -3.86 17.23 -0.82
C ARG A 54 -2.40 17.19 -0.42
N LEU A 55 -1.69 16.09 -0.65
CA LEU A 55 -0.25 15.97 -0.37
C LEU A 55 0.55 17.00 -1.16
N PHE A 56 0.22 17.23 -2.44
CA PHE A 56 0.86 18.26 -3.26
C PHE A 56 0.64 19.67 -2.73
N VAL A 57 -0.61 19.99 -2.34
CA VAL A 57 -0.94 21.32 -1.75
C VAL A 57 -0.22 21.53 -0.42
N LEU A 58 -0.12 20.51 0.41
CA LEU A 58 0.60 20.54 1.69
C LEU A 58 2.11 20.47 1.52
N LYS A 59 2.61 20.23 0.31
CA LYS A 59 4.03 20.01 -0.02
C LYS A 59 4.62 18.85 0.79
N ASP A 60 3.82 17.86 1.11
CA ASP A 60 4.27 16.66 1.78
C ASP A 60 4.99 15.75 0.78
N ARG A 61 6.16 15.25 1.18
CA ARG A 61 6.99 14.44 0.30
C ARG A 61 6.31 13.10 0.05
N ASN A 62 6.05 12.81 -1.22
CA ASN A 62 5.47 11.53 -1.63
C ASN A 62 6.02 11.09 -2.99
N HIS A 63 5.81 9.83 -3.35
CA HIS A 63 6.35 9.18 -4.54
C HIS A 63 5.21 8.50 -5.34
N PRO A 64 4.55 9.24 -6.25
CA PRO A 64 3.51 8.69 -7.11
C PRO A 64 4.08 7.61 -8.05
N THR A 65 3.47 6.42 -8.02
CA THR A 65 3.93 5.24 -8.76
C THR A 65 2.73 4.54 -9.40
N ASP A 66 2.92 4.04 -10.62
CA ASP A 66 1.96 3.22 -11.34
C ASP A 66 2.41 1.77 -11.33
N HIS A 67 1.68 0.91 -10.63
CA HIS A 67 1.87 -0.54 -10.64
C HIS A 67 1.02 -1.25 -11.70
N ILE A 68 0.45 -0.48 -12.62
CA ILE A 68 -0.50 -0.91 -13.64
C ILE A 68 -1.84 -1.32 -13.02
N MET A 69 -1.90 -2.44 -12.32
CA MET A 69 -3.11 -2.93 -11.65
C MET A 69 -3.52 -2.13 -10.40
N THR A 70 -2.65 -1.25 -9.91
CA THR A 70 -2.94 -0.29 -8.84
C THR A 70 -2.27 1.05 -9.16
N LYS A 71 -2.91 2.14 -8.78
CA LYS A 71 -2.33 3.49 -8.79
C LYS A 71 -2.01 3.86 -7.36
N THR A 72 -0.80 4.35 -7.10
CA THR A 72 -0.34 4.52 -5.74
C THR A 72 0.52 5.77 -5.53
N THR A 73 0.69 6.18 -4.29
CA THR A 73 1.77 7.05 -3.83
C THR A 73 2.30 6.57 -2.49
N TYR A 74 3.61 6.65 -2.33
CA TYR A 74 4.30 6.29 -1.09
C TYR A 74 4.73 7.53 -0.33
N LEU A 75 4.59 7.51 0.98
CA LEU A 75 5.06 8.55 1.89
C LEU A 75 5.47 7.92 3.23
N ASP A 76 6.09 8.71 4.07
CA ASP A 76 6.41 8.30 5.45
C ASP A 76 5.59 9.13 6.44
N ASP A 77 5.20 8.53 7.56
CA ASP A 77 4.68 9.27 8.69
C ASP A 77 5.82 10.03 9.44
N PRO A 78 5.49 10.90 10.41
CA PRO A 78 6.53 11.63 11.18
C PRO A 78 7.53 10.74 11.90
N GLU A 79 7.17 9.50 12.23
CA GLU A 79 8.08 8.49 12.80
C GLU A 79 8.86 7.75 11.70
N GLY A 80 8.48 7.95 10.41
CA GLY A 80 9.02 7.33 9.21
C GLY A 80 8.61 5.88 9.06
N ASN A 81 7.43 5.53 9.50
CA ASN A 81 6.76 4.33 9.05
C ASN A 81 6.26 4.57 7.63
N GLY A 82 6.54 3.64 6.72
CA GLY A 82 6.08 3.72 5.35
C GLY A 82 4.56 3.61 5.25
N ILE A 83 3.96 4.45 4.43
CA ILE A 83 2.53 4.44 4.11
C ILE A 83 2.41 4.35 2.59
N GLU A 84 1.55 3.48 2.12
CA GLU A 84 1.11 3.43 0.74
C GLU A 84 -0.37 3.87 0.66
N LEU A 85 -0.66 4.84 -0.19
CA LEU A 85 -2.03 5.25 -0.54
C LEU A 85 -2.32 4.77 -1.95
N TYR A 86 -3.33 3.93 -2.15
CA TYR A 86 -3.58 3.36 -3.48
C TYR A 86 -5.06 3.13 -3.78
N CYS A 87 -5.34 2.92 -5.06
CA CYS A 87 -6.60 2.35 -5.53
C CYS A 87 -6.34 1.23 -6.53
N GLU A 88 -7.26 0.27 -6.57
CA GLU A 88 -7.26 -0.80 -7.56
C GLU A 88 -7.51 -0.26 -8.97
N SER A 89 -6.87 -0.86 -9.96
CA SER A 89 -7.01 -0.54 -11.39
C SER A 89 -6.90 -1.81 -12.23
N PRO A 90 -7.71 -2.84 -11.98
CA PRO A 90 -7.62 -4.13 -12.68
C PRO A 90 -7.89 -4.01 -14.18
N GLU A 91 -8.55 -2.94 -14.61
CA GLU A 91 -8.78 -2.63 -16.02
C GLU A 91 -7.50 -2.27 -16.78
N ASP A 92 -6.45 -1.81 -16.09
CA ASP A 92 -5.19 -1.42 -16.71
C ASP A 92 -4.23 -2.61 -16.90
N GLY A 93 -4.40 -3.67 -16.12
CA GLY A 93 -3.58 -4.87 -16.22
C GLY A 93 -3.60 -5.77 -15.00
N THR A 94 -2.65 -6.68 -14.93
CA THR A 94 -2.58 -7.70 -13.87
C THR A 94 -1.17 -8.17 -13.59
N PHE A 95 -0.96 -8.81 -12.45
CA PHE A 95 0.21 -9.65 -12.19
C PHE A 95 0.03 -11.04 -12.75
N ILE A 96 1.11 -11.58 -13.29
CA ILE A 96 1.21 -12.99 -13.66
C ILE A 96 2.56 -13.55 -13.18
N ILE A 97 2.66 -14.87 -13.09
CA ILE A 97 3.92 -15.56 -12.82
C ILE A 97 4.52 -16.01 -14.15
N GLU A 98 5.72 -15.55 -14.46
CA GLU A 98 6.51 -15.99 -15.62
C GLU A 98 7.91 -16.33 -15.17
N ASN A 99 8.40 -17.56 -15.50
CA ASN A 99 9.76 -18.02 -15.17
C ASN A 99 10.11 -17.92 -13.67
N ASP A 100 9.17 -18.31 -12.83
CA ASP A 100 9.28 -18.26 -11.36
C ASP A 100 9.47 -16.84 -10.78
N ASP A 101 9.12 -15.82 -11.55
CA ASP A 101 9.08 -14.44 -11.08
C ASP A 101 7.70 -13.80 -11.38
N PHE A 102 7.32 -12.79 -10.63
CA PHE A 102 6.09 -12.07 -10.96
C PHE A 102 6.39 -10.89 -11.87
N VAL A 103 5.58 -10.77 -12.89
CA VAL A 103 5.65 -9.69 -13.88
C VAL A 103 4.30 -9.02 -14.01
N THR A 104 4.30 -7.76 -14.43
CA THR A 104 3.08 -7.02 -14.71
C THR A 104 2.80 -7.02 -16.20
N ARG A 105 1.54 -7.29 -16.55
CA ARG A 105 1.04 -7.17 -17.92
C ARG A 105 -0.04 -6.09 -17.98
N ARG A 106 0.08 -5.17 -18.92
CA ARG A 106 -0.98 -4.20 -19.21
C ARG A 106 -2.16 -4.87 -19.87
N ALA A 107 -3.30 -4.18 -19.93
CA ALA A 107 -4.52 -4.67 -20.55
C ALA A 107 -4.34 -5.04 -22.04
N ASP A 108 -3.40 -4.41 -22.76
CA ASP A 108 -3.04 -4.75 -24.14
C ASP A 108 -2.07 -5.92 -24.26
N GLY A 109 -1.68 -6.54 -23.14
CA GLY A 109 -0.74 -7.65 -23.06
C GLY A 109 0.74 -7.26 -23.07
N SER A 110 1.07 -5.97 -23.20
CA SER A 110 2.45 -5.50 -23.16
C SER A 110 3.05 -5.65 -21.74
N TRP A 111 4.37 -5.83 -21.71
CA TRP A 111 5.11 -5.96 -20.44
C TRP A 111 5.27 -4.61 -19.75
N SER A 112 5.30 -4.64 -18.42
CA SER A 112 5.69 -3.55 -17.55
C SER A 112 6.49 -4.10 -16.37
N ASP A 113 7.42 -3.32 -15.83
CA ASP A 113 8.08 -3.63 -14.56
C ASP A 113 7.18 -3.36 -13.34
N GLY A 114 5.99 -2.80 -13.57
CA GLY A 114 5.04 -2.45 -12.53
C GLY A 114 5.52 -1.34 -11.60
N ARG A 115 6.46 -0.49 -12.03
CA ARG A 115 7.05 0.61 -11.23
C ARG A 115 7.21 1.88 -12.07
N GLU A 116 6.19 2.20 -12.84
CA GLU A 116 6.21 3.36 -13.72
C GLU A 116 5.88 4.65 -12.95
N PRO A 117 6.34 5.80 -13.41
CA PRO A 117 5.85 7.07 -12.89
C PRO A 117 4.34 7.18 -13.08
N LEU A 118 3.60 7.50 -12.01
CA LEU A 118 2.17 7.75 -12.12
C LEU A 118 1.91 9.03 -12.92
N ASP A 119 1.04 8.96 -13.92
CA ASP A 119 0.50 10.14 -14.59
C ASP A 119 -0.46 10.87 -13.63
N VAL A 120 0.09 11.82 -12.90
CA VAL A 120 -0.68 12.60 -11.91
C VAL A 120 -1.69 13.54 -12.56
N GLU A 121 -1.46 13.99 -13.79
CA GLU A 121 -2.42 14.83 -14.53
C GLU A 121 -3.64 14.00 -14.91
N ALA A 122 -3.43 12.81 -15.44
CA ALA A 122 -4.50 11.85 -15.70
C ALA A 122 -5.25 11.46 -14.42
N LEU A 123 -4.53 11.23 -13.31
CA LEU A 123 -5.18 10.98 -12.02
C LEU A 123 -6.04 12.17 -11.59
N PHE A 124 -5.54 13.40 -11.67
CA PHE A 124 -6.27 14.60 -11.26
C PHE A 124 -7.47 14.92 -12.17
N SER A 125 -7.51 14.40 -13.40
CA SER A 125 -8.67 14.53 -14.27
C SER A 125 -9.93 13.86 -13.72
N HIS A 126 -9.79 12.96 -12.73
CA HIS A 126 -10.91 12.36 -12.00
C HIS A 126 -11.53 13.27 -10.94
N LEU A 127 -10.85 14.38 -10.57
CA LEU A 127 -11.39 15.36 -9.63
C LEU A 127 -12.59 16.11 -10.26
N LYS A 128 -13.53 16.50 -9.40
CA LYS A 128 -14.67 17.34 -9.77
C LYS A 128 -14.50 18.74 -9.20
N GLU A 129 -15.21 19.69 -9.77
CA GLU A 129 -15.16 21.11 -9.34
C GLU A 129 -15.54 21.31 -7.85
N ASP A 130 -16.43 20.47 -7.34
CA ASP A 130 -16.93 20.52 -5.97
C ASP A 130 -16.12 19.66 -4.99
N ASP A 131 -15.04 19.02 -5.43
CA ASP A 131 -14.18 18.22 -4.55
C ASP A 131 -13.39 19.10 -3.58
N ARG A 132 -13.53 18.77 -2.32
CA ARG A 132 -12.74 19.39 -1.25
C ARG A 132 -11.61 18.44 -0.87
N LEU A 133 -10.38 18.94 -0.92
CA LEU A 133 -9.21 18.14 -0.58
C LEU A 133 -9.09 17.87 0.93
N ASP A 134 -9.79 18.63 1.76
CA ASP A 134 -9.82 18.51 3.21
C ASP A 134 -10.99 17.69 3.76
N ASP A 135 -11.86 17.17 2.89
CA ASP A 135 -12.90 16.25 3.31
C ASP A 135 -12.33 14.97 3.91
N LEU A 136 -13.09 14.36 4.81
CA LEU A 136 -12.74 13.07 5.42
C LEU A 136 -12.59 11.98 4.35
N LEU A 137 -11.86 10.94 4.69
CA LEU A 137 -11.76 9.76 3.85
C LEU A 137 -13.13 9.09 3.69
N PRO A 138 -13.46 8.55 2.51
CA PRO A 138 -14.72 7.83 2.29
C PRO A 138 -14.80 6.57 3.16
N ALA A 139 -16.00 6.21 3.56
CA ALA A 139 -16.25 5.10 4.50
C ALA A 139 -15.78 3.73 3.99
N GLU A 140 -15.65 3.57 2.70
CA GLU A 140 -15.14 2.36 2.04
C GLU A 140 -13.61 2.23 2.10
N THR A 141 -12.92 3.27 2.59
CA THR A 141 -11.47 3.24 2.79
C THR A 141 -11.12 2.19 3.84
N ARG A 142 -10.13 1.36 3.55
CA ARG A 142 -9.68 0.27 4.45
C ARG A 142 -8.17 0.09 4.40
N VAL A 143 -7.62 -0.66 5.35
CA VAL A 143 -6.27 -1.20 5.22
C VAL A 143 -6.31 -2.30 4.16
N GLY A 144 -5.49 -2.16 3.13
CA GLY A 144 -5.40 -3.09 2.01
C GLY A 144 -4.40 -4.20 2.26
N HIS A 145 -3.19 -3.83 2.67
CA HIS A 145 -2.13 -4.79 2.94
C HIS A 145 -1.10 -4.23 3.93
N VAL A 146 -0.22 -5.12 4.37
CA VAL A 146 0.95 -4.80 5.19
C VAL A 146 2.18 -5.42 4.55
N HIS A 147 3.27 -4.67 4.43
CA HIS A 147 4.58 -5.19 4.05
C HIS A 147 5.52 -5.24 5.25
N LEU A 148 6.24 -6.34 5.37
CA LEU A 148 7.23 -6.56 6.41
C LEU A 148 8.64 -6.66 5.82
N HIS A 149 9.59 -5.99 6.45
CA HIS A 149 11.00 -6.36 6.31
C HIS A 149 11.26 -7.65 7.07
N VAL A 150 11.78 -8.65 6.39
CA VAL A 150 12.16 -9.94 6.98
C VAL A 150 13.65 -10.20 6.73
N ARG A 151 14.28 -11.02 7.56
CA ARG A 151 15.69 -11.37 7.39
C ARG A 151 15.92 -12.30 6.20
N ASN A 152 14.97 -13.18 5.93
CA ASN A 152 15.01 -14.18 4.88
C ASN A 152 13.60 -14.42 4.36
N VAL A 153 13.39 -14.16 3.07
CA VAL A 153 12.05 -14.29 2.46
C VAL A 153 11.58 -15.73 2.48
N GLN A 154 12.44 -16.70 2.18
CA GLN A 154 12.03 -18.10 2.15
C GLN A 154 11.64 -18.63 3.53
N GLU A 155 12.40 -18.32 4.58
CA GLU A 155 12.04 -18.69 5.97
C GLU A 155 10.70 -18.10 6.37
N ALA A 156 10.43 -16.85 5.96
CA ALA A 156 9.14 -16.19 6.24
C ALA A 156 8.01 -16.83 5.43
N VAL A 157 8.23 -17.17 4.15
CA VAL A 157 7.25 -17.91 3.33
C VAL A 157 6.95 -19.27 3.95
N ASP A 158 7.98 -20.02 4.37
CA ASP A 158 7.80 -21.34 5.01
C ASP A 158 6.92 -21.22 6.27
N PHE A 159 7.06 -20.13 7.03
CA PHE A 159 6.21 -19.86 8.19
C PHE A 159 4.79 -19.48 7.80
N TYR A 160 4.62 -18.42 6.99
CA TYR A 160 3.29 -17.88 6.69
C TYR A 160 2.47 -18.81 5.78
N HIS A 161 3.10 -19.45 4.81
CA HIS A 161 2.45 -20.44 3.95
C HIS A 161 2.36 -21.80 4.63
N GLY A 162 3.49 -22.34 5.09
CA GLY A 162 3.54 -23.73 5.58
C GLY A 162 2.91 -23.95 6.96
N ILE A 163 2.93 -22.93 7.84
CA ILE A 163 2.40 -23.06 9.20
C ILE A 163 1.07 -22.33 9.34
N ILE A 164 0.96 -21.08 8.86
CA ILE A 164 -0.28 -20.29 8.99
C ILE A 164 -1.30 -20.65 7.90
N GLY A 165 -0.85 -21.02 6.69
CA GLY A 165 -1.73 -21.45 5.60
C GLY A 165 -2.10 -20.34 4.60
N PHE A 166 -1.29 -19.28 4.47
CA PHE A 166 -1.48 -18.31 3.39
C PHE A 166 -1.11 -18.92 2.03
N ASP A 167 -1.80 -18.52 0.97
CA ASP A 167 -1.45 -18.85 -0.40
C ASP A 167 -0.26 -17.98 -0.85
N VAL A 168 0.69 -18.56 -1.60
CA VAL A 168 1.78 -17.81 -2.24
C VAL A 168 1.27 -17.29 -3.58
N MET A 169 1.07 -15.97 -3.68
CA MET A 169 0.61 -15.29 -4.89
C MET A 169 1.76 -14.92 -5.83
N GLY A 170 2.98 -14.77 -5.28
CA GLY A 170 4.17 -14.48 -6.04
C GLY A 170 5.41 -14.54 -5.17
N LEU A 171 6.51 -14.97 -5.77
CA LEU A 171 7.83 -15.01 -5.16
C LEU A 171 8.81 -14.46 -6.19
N SER A 172 9.60 -13.45 -5.82
CA SER A 172 10.64 -12.89 -6.68
C SER A 172 12.00 -13.03 -6.02
N SER A 173 12.86 -13.79 -6.66
CA SER A 173 14.27 -13.87 -6.28
C SER A 173 15.00 -12.57 -6.65
N THR A 174 14.60 -11.92 -7.72
CA THR A 174 15.19 -10.66 -8.22
C THR A 174 14.97 -9.51 -7.24
N PHE A 175 13.74 -9.37 -6.72
CA PHE A 175 13.39 -8.31 -5.77
C PHE A 175 13.50 -8.75 -4.31
N GLN A 176 13.85 -10.02 -4.06
CA GLN A 176 13.82 -10.61 -2.71
C GLN A 176 12.52 -10.30 -1.97
N ALA A 177 11.41 -10.60 -2.63
CA ALA A 177 10.07 -10.31 -2.16
C ALA A 177 9.13 -11.49 -2.33
N ALA A 178 8.13 -11.60 -1.46
CA ALA A 178 7.02 -12.52 -1.62
C ALA A 178 5.70 -11.82 -1.35
N PHE A 179 4.66 -12.25 -2.06
CA PHE A 179 3.29 -11.81 -1.89
C PHE A 179 2.42 -12.99 -1.45
N LEU A 180 1.77 -12.82 -0.32
CA LEU A 180 0.98 -13.87 0.33
C LEU A 180 -0.46 -13.41 0.48
N SER A 181 -1.41 -14.33 0.32
CA SER A 181 -2.83 -14.05 0.36
C SER A 181 -3.62 -15.04 1.19
N ALA A 182 -4.76 -14.58 1.65
CA ALA A 182 -5.89 -15.40 2.07
C ALA A 182 -7.11 -14.93 1.28
N GLY A 183 -7.81 -15.85 0.60
CA GLY A 183 -9.02 -15.54 -0.15
C GLY A 183 -8.82 -14.90 -1.53
N GLY A 184 -7.63 -15.04 -2.14
CA GLY A 184 -7.40 -14.70 -3.55
C GLY A 184 -7.17 -13.20 -3.86
N TYR A 185 -7.04 -12.34 -2.85
CA TYR A 185 -6.58 -10.96 -3.05
C TYR A 185 -5.09 -10.96 -3.44
N HIS A 186 -4.63 -9.98 -4.20
CA HIS A 186 -3.26 -10.01 -4.74
C HIS A 186 -2.17 -10.11 -3.66
N HIS A 187 -2.29 -9.41 -2.52
CA HIS A 187 -1.41 -9.62 -1.36
C HIS A 187 -1.86 -8.82 -0.12
N PRO A 188 -2.60 -9.41 0.83
CA PRO A 188 -2.79 -8.78 2.13
C PRO A 188 -1.51 -8.74 2.97
N LEU A 189 -0.50 -9.58 2.64
CA LEU A 189 0.80 -9.60 3.27
C LEU A 189 1.93 -9.65 2.23
N GLY A 190 2.78 -8.62 2.23
CA GLY A 190 4.03 -8.57 1.47
C GLY A 190 5.23 -8.79 2.37
N LEU A 191 6.27 -9.44 1.84
CA LEU A 191 7.53 -9.71 2.52
C LEU A 191 8.69 -9.20 1.66
N ASN A 192 9.65 -8.48 2.26
CA ASN A 192 10.88 -8.03 1.63
C ASN A 192 12.08 -8.33 2.52
N ALA A 193 13.23 -8.69 1.92
CA ALA A 193 14.50 -8.82 2.65
C ALA A 193 15.44 -7.64 2.36
#